data_963d1487d2ad94f4085f7ae9c7460827
#
_entry.id   963d1487d2ad94f4085f7ae9c7460827
#
_cell.length_a   1.000
_cell.length_b   1.000
_cell.length_c   1.000
_cell.angle_alpha   90.00
_cell.angle_beta   90.00
_cell.angle_gamma   90.00
#
_symmetry.space_group_name_H-M   'P 1'
#
loop_
_entity.id
_entity.type
_entity.pdbx_description
1 polymer ?
#
loop_
_entity_poly.entity_id
_entity_poly.type
_entity_poly.pdbx_seq_one_letter_code
_entity_poly.pdbx_strand_id
1 'polypeptide(L)'
;MLQGGDQFKHARSLLKDDGSPTPLLEAIYYVHENGGAIASTSAGAHVMSSPMFGVGNSVESLILNNTENKQINDIPIAGFLNPTIDGNSVITPGIHLMKHGLIDTHFDMRGRLGRLLVAMRDTGQTHAIGLDEGTAIQVTGDTGTVVGVNGVYIIDSSEAHFNEKGASSGFEVENVTVHYLTEGDQYNFITKEI
;
A
#
# COMPACT_ATOMS: atom_id res chain seq x y z
N MET A 1 -8.47 15.93 -1.59
CA MET A 1 -7.09 15.45 -1.47
C MET A 1 -6.86 14.89 -0.07
N LEU A 2 -6.30 13.67 0.04
CA LEU A 2 -5.87 13.05 1.30
C LEU A 2 -4.38 13.36 1.51
N GLN A 3 -4.07 14.08 2.57
CA GLN A 3 -2.71 14.57 2.84
C GLN A 3 -1.82 13.51 3.49
N GLY A 4 -0.52 13.76 3.53
CA GLY A 4 0.43 13.00 4.33
C GLY A 4 0.18 13.13 5.84
N GLY A 5 0.86 12.32 6.63
CA GLY A 5 0.76 12.32 8.09
C GLY A 5 0.70 10.90 8.65
N ASP A 6 -0.45 10.52 9.17
CA ASP A 6 -0.68 9.24 9.83
C ASP A 6 -1.86 8.50 9.19
N GLN A 7 -1.59 7.39 8.52
CA GLN A 7 -2.60 6.60 7.81
C GLN A 7 -3.66 5.99 8.75
N PHE A 8 -3.32 5.70 9.98
CA PHE A 8 -4.30 5.21 10.96
C PHE A 8 -5.31 6.29 11.35
N LYS A 9 -4.87 7.55 11.46
CA LYS A 9 -5.79 8.68 11.69
C LYS A 9 -6.72 8.88 10.49
N HIS A 10 -6.21 8.75 9.27
CA HIS A 10 -7.06 8.79 8.07
C HIS A 10 -8.08 7.66 8.10
N ALA A 11 -7.65 6.42 8.32
CA ALA A 11 -8.56 5.28 8.36
C ALA A 11 -9.63 5.44 9.44
N ARG A 12 -9.27 5.85 10.66
CA ARG A 12 -10.25 6.12 11.74
C ARG A 12 -11.21 7.26 11.47
N SER A 13 -10.81 8.24 10.67
CA SER A 13 -11.70 9.34 10.29
C SER A 13 -12.67 8.95 9.18
N LEU A 14 -12.33 7.92 8.40
CA LEU A 14 -13.04 7.51 7.21
C LEU A 14 -13.83 6.20 7.39
N LEU A 15 -13.39 5.32 8.30
CA LEU A 15 -14.06 4.06 8.61
C LEU A 15 -14.64 4.10 10.02
N LYS A 16 -15.83 3.51 10.18
CA LYS A 16 -16.43 3.24 11.50
C LYS A 16 -15.77 2.02 12.16
N ASP A 17 -16.12 1.76 13.42
CA ASP A 17 -15.57 0.65 14.19
C ASP A 17 -15.86 -0.73 13.59
N ASP A 18 -16.95 -0.86 12.86
CA ASP A 18 -17.34 -2.07 12.13
C ASP A 18 -16.71 -2.18 10.72
N GLY A 19 -15.84 -1.23 10.35
CA GLY A 19 -15.21 -1.14 9.03
C GLY A 19 -16.08 -0.52 7.95
N SER A 20 -17.33 -0.16 8.23
CA SER A 20 -18.20 0.51 7.26
C SER A 20 -17.79 1.98 7.07
N PRO A 21 -18.10 2.58 5.90
CA PRO A 21 -17.75 3.97 5.62
C PRO A 21 -18.47 4.95 6.55
N THR A 22 -17.74 5.99 6.95
CA THR A 22 -18.36 7.19 7.57
C THR A 22 -19.07 8.03 6.51
N PRO A 23 -19.96 8.95 6.88
CA PRO A 23 -20.58 9.86 5.91
C PRO A 23 -19.58 10.68 5.08
N LEU A 24 -18.40 10.96 5.64
CA LEU A 24 -17.32 11.61 4.91
C LEU A 24 -16.75 10.69 3.81
N LEU A 25 -16.52 9.43 4.11
CA LEU A 25 -16.05 8.48 3.11
C LEU A 25 -17.12 8.20 2.04
N GLU A 26 -18.37 8.11 2.42
CA GLU A 26 -19.49 7.98 1.47
C GLU A 26 -19.53 9.18 0.48
N ALA A 27 -19.30 10.39 0.98
CA ALA A 27 -19.21 11.58 0.12
C ALA A 27 -17.98 11.53 -0.81
N ILE A 28 -16.84 10.99 -0.35
CA ILE A 28 -15.64 10.78 -1.18
C ILE A 28 -15.92 9.76 -2.29
N TYR A 29 -16.56 8.64 -1.97
CA TYR A 29 -16.98 7.64 -2.96
C TYR A 29 -17.94 8.25 -3.98
N TYR A 30 -18.94 8.99 -3.53
CA TYR A 30 -19.88 9.68 -4.43
C TYR A 30 -19.16 10.60 -5.42
N VAL A 31 -18.20 11.40 -4.95
CA VAL A 31 -17.41 12.28 -5.83
C VAL A 31 -16.63 11.46 -6.85
N HIS A 32 -15.97 10.39 -6.42
CA HIS A 32 -15.19 9.52 -7.29
C HIS A 32 -16.04 8.82 -8.35
N GLU A 33 -17.16 8.24 -7.95
CA GLU A 33 -18.10 7.53 -8.83
C GLU A 33 -18.80 8.45 -9.84
N ASN A 34 -18.89 9.74 -9.53
CA ASN A 34 -19.44 10.75 -10.43
C ASN A 34 -18.37 11.53 -11.23
N GLY A 35 -17.19 10.92 -11.43
CA GLY A 35 -16.15 11.46 -12.28
C GLY A 35 -15.22 12.47 -11.63
N GLY A 36 -15.30 12.64 -10.30
CA GLY A 36 -14.36 13.46 -9.56
C GLY A 36 -13.03 12.75 -9.34
N ALA A 37 -11.93 13.50 -9.35
CA ALA A 37 -10.60 12.97 -9.08
C ALA A 37 -10.29 13.00 -7.57
N ILE A 38 -9.69 11.92 -7.06
CA ILE A 38 -9.18 11.85 -5.69
C ILE A 38 -7.66 11.83 -5.76
N ALA A 39 -7.02 12.80 -5.12
CA ALA A 39 -5.57 12.85 -4.99
C ALA A 39 -5.14 12.52 -3.56
N SER A 40 -3.97 11.89 -3.43
CA SER A 40 -3.44 11.49 -2.13
C SER A 40 -1.92 11.55 -2.11
N THR A 41 -1.31 11.68 -0.93
CA THR A 41 0.14 11.67 -0.76
C THR A 41 0.53 10.98 0.54
N SER A 42 1.66 10.24 0.54
CA SER A 42 2.23 9.60 1.73
C SER A 42 1.18 8.76 2.48
N ALA A 43 0.90 9.05 3.74
CA ALA A 43 -0.11 8.36 4.55
C ALA A 43 -1.51 8.36 3.89
N GLY A 44 -1.89 9.44 3.21
CA GLY A 44 -3.13 9.52 2.43
C GLY A 44 -3.13 8.58 1.22
N ALA A 45 -1.96 8.30 0.63
CA ALA A 45 -1.85 7.31 -0.44
C ALA A 45 -1.97 5.87 0.11
N HIS A 46 -1.35 5.58 1.26
CA HIS A 46 -1.48 4.27 1.90
C HIS A 46 -2.95 3.90 2.16
N VAL A 47 -3.73 4.84 2.69
CA VAL A 47 -5.14 4.56 3.03
C VAL A 47 -6.02 4.30 1.82
N MET A 48 -5.60 4.69 0.60
CA MET A 48 -6.35 4.44 -0.63
C MET A 48 -6.51 2.96 -0.95
N SER A 49 -5.54 2.11 -0.60
CA SER A 49 -5.64 0.64 -0.78
C SER A 49 -6.37 -0.01 0.40
N SER A 50 -6.90 -1.22 0.19
CA SER A 50 -7.38 -2.08 1.26
C SER A 50 -7.12 -3.54 0.88
N PRO A 51 -6.28 -4.24 1.64
CA PRO A 51 -5.60 -3.80 2.87
C PRO A 51 -4.65 -2.63 2.63
N MET A 52 -4.32 -1.88 3.69
CA MET A 52 -3.30 -0.82 3.65
C MET A 52 -2.11 -1.17 4.52
N PHE A 53 -0.96 -0.64 4.14
CA PHE A 53 0.25 -0.72 4.96
C PHE A 53 0.16 0.27 6.12
N GLY A 54 0.24 -0.23 7.36
CA GLY A 54 0.23 0.58 8.58
C GLY A 54 1.63 1.06 8.97
N VAL A 55 2.42 0.19 9.56
CA VAL A 55 3.79 0.45 10.02
C VAL A 55 4.68 -0.75 9.76
N GLY A 56 5.98 -0.59 9.95
CA GLY A 56 7.00 -1.63 9.81
C GLY A 56 8.13 -1.23 8.87
N ASN A 57 9.17 -2.03 8.86
CA ASN A 57 10.33 -1.85 7.98
C ASN A 57 10.70 -3.16 7.28
N SER A 58 11.50 -3.05 6.21
CA SER A 58 11.86 -4.22 5.39
C SER A 58 12.72 -5.24 6.14
N VAL A 59 13.65 -4.80 6.96
CA VAL A 59 14.59 -5.70 7.65
C VAL A 59 13.84 -6.61 8.62
N GLU A 60 13.00 -6.01 9.47
CA GLU A 60 12.19 -6.79 10.42
C GLU A 60 11.18 -7.68 9.72
N SER A 61 10.51 -7.19 8.69
CA SER A 61 9.56 -8.00 7.92
C SER A 61 10.20 -9.24 7.28
N LEU A 62 11.39 -9.08 6.70
CA LEU A 62 12.12 -10.18 6.06
C LEU A 62 12.65 -11.20 7.09
N ILE A 63 13.17 -10.72 8.23
CA ILE A 63 13.71 -11.59 9.29
C ILE A 63 12.60 -12.34 10.01
N LEU A 64 11.54 -11.61 10.42
CA LEU A 64 10.41 -12.20 11.13
C LEU A 64 9.48 -12.98 10.19
N ASN A 65 9.64 -12.80 8.89
CA ASN A 65 8.90 -13.48 7.84
C ASN A 65 7.39 -13.44 8.07
N ASN A 66 6.88 -12.27 8.46
CA ASN A 66 5.49 -12.11 8.89
C ASN A 66 5.01 -10.66 8.84
N THR A 67 3.71 -10.49 8.60
CA THR A 67 2.96 -9.26 8.90
C THR A 67 1.81 -9.58 9.85
N GLU A 68 1.42 -8.60 10.65
CA GLU A 68 0.25 -8.69 11.52
C GLU A 68 -0.94 -7.98 10.88
N ASN A 69 -2.05 -8.69 10.77
CA ASN A 69 -3.34 -8.08 10.42
C ASN A 69 -4.03 -7.57 11.68
N LYS A 70 -4.26 -6.27 11.75
CA LYS A 70 -4.93 -5.63 12.90
C LYS A 70 -6.13 -4.82 12.43
N GLN A 71 -7.20 -4.85 13.24
CA GLN A 71 -8.27 -3.88 13.08
C GLN A 71 -7.75 -2.49 13.48
N ILE A 72 -8.31 -1.45 12.87
CA ILE A 72 -7.85 -0.07 13.10
C ILE A 72 -7.94 0.32 14.57
N ASN A 73 -8.96 -0.17 15.29
CA ASN A 73 -9.21 0.13 16.69
C ASN A 73 -8.32 -0.64 17.67
N ASP A 74 -7.69 -1.73 17.21
CA ASP A 74 -6.75 -2.52 18.03
C ASP A 74 -5.37 -1.85 18.11
N ILE A 75 -5.14 -0.79 17.34
CA ILE A 75 -3.88 -0.06 17.30
C ILE A 75 -3.94 1.10 18.31
N PRO A 76 -3.08 1.11 19.35
CA PRO A 76 -3.09 2.17 20.35
C PRO A 76 -2.84 3.56 19.73
N ILE A 77 -3.57 4.58 20.17
CA ILE A 77 -3.38 5.96 19.70
C ILE A 77 -1.96 6.47 20.00
N ALA A 78 -1.37 6.04 21.11
CA ALA A 78 0.01 6.37 21.49
C ALA A 78 1.07 5.75 20.56
N GLY A 79 0.76 4.65 19.86
CA GLY A 79 1.63 4.01 18.89
C GLY A 79 1.87 4.83 17.61
N PHE A 80 1.04 5.85 17.36
CA PHE A 80 1.17 6.72 16.19
C PHE A 80 2.38 7.66 16.24
N LEU A 81 2.90 7.95 17.42
CA LEU A 81 4.01 8.88 17.59
C LEU A 81 5.38 8.19 17.58
N ASN A 82 5.42 6.88 17.59
CA ASN A 82 6.64 6.11 17.57
C ASN A 82 6.56 5.03 16.48
N PRO A 83 7.15 5.26 15.29
CA PRO A 83 7.15 4.28 14.20
C PRO A 83 8.01 3.03 14.48
N THR A 84 8.72 3.00 15.57
CA THR A 84 9.33 1.80 16.13
C THR A 84 8.32 1.08 17.02
N ILE A 85 7.29 0.51 16.41
CA ILE A 85 6.67 -0.65 17.02
C ILE A 85 7.70 -1.76 16.83
N ASP A 86 8.38 -2.13 17.90
CA ASP A 86 9.25 -3.29 17.92
C ASP A 86 8.43 -4.49 17.44
N GLY A 87 8.75 -5.02 16.28
CA GLY A 87 8.07 -6.21 15.77
C GLY A 87 7.62 -6.15 14.31
N ASN A 88 6.62 -6.94 14.00
CA ASN A 88 6.12 -7.17 12.66
C ASN A 88 5.55 -5.92 12.00
N SER A 89 5.67 -5.87 10.68
CA SER A 89 4.87 -4.94 9.88
C SER A 89 3.38 -5.17 10.09
N VAL A 90 2.62 -4.09 10.16
CA VAL A 90 1.18 -4.12 10.42
C VAL A 90 0.41 -3.76 9.17
N ILE A 91 -0.57 -4.59 8.85
CA ILE A 91 -1.55 -4.38 7.79
C ILE A 91 -2.92 -4.14 8.43
N THR A 92 -3.68 -3.19 7.93
CA THR A 92 -5.01 -2.84 8.43
C THR A 92 -5.98 -2.57 7.28
N PRO A 93 -7.29 -2.51 7.53
CA PRO A 93 -8.23 -2.02 6.52
C PRO A 93 -7.91 -0.58 6.10
N GLY A 94 -8.04 -0.31 4.80
CA GLY A 94 -8.05 1.02 4.21
C GLY A 94 -9.36 1.29 3.48
N ILE A 95 -9.43 2.34 2.66
CA ILE A 95 -10.69 2.79 2.08
C ILE A 95 -11.00 2.22 0.67
N HIS A 96 -10.16 1.34 0.15
CA HIS A 96 -10.39 0.61 -1.10
C HIS A 96 -10.79 1.47 -2.33
N LEU A 97 -10.26 2.69 -2.43
CA LEU A 97 -10.38 3.50 -3.64
C LEU A 97 -9.40 3.05 -4.72
N MET A 98 -8.20 2.63 -4.33
CA MET A 98 -7.25 1.98 -5.20
C MET A 98 -7.47 0.47 -5.17
N LYS A 99 -7.91 -0.09 -6.30
CA LYS A 99 -8.33 -1.50 -6.42
C LYS A 99 -7.22 -2.44 -6.91
N HIS A 100 -6.10 -1.87 -7.36
CA HIS A 100 -5.04 -2.60 -8.05
C HIS A 100 -3.85 -2.96 -7.15
N GLY A 101 -4.10 -3.23 -5.87
CA GLY A 101 -3.10 -3.75 -4.95
C GLY A 101 -2.68 -2.81 -3.82
N LEU A 102 -1.62 -3.18 -3.14
CA LEU A 102 -1.05 -2.42 -2.03
C LEU A 102 -0.32 -1.16 -2.52
N ILE A 103 -0.41 -0.08 -1.74
CA ILE A 103 0.40 1.12 -1.99
C ILE A 103 1.42 1.29 -0.87
N ASP A 104 2.67 1.55 -1.25
CA ASP A 104 3.72 2.03 -0.36
C ASP A 104 4.36 3.30 -0.93
N THR A 105 4.76 4.21 -0.07
CA THR A 105 5.32 5.52 -0.45
C THR A 105 6.69 5.74 0.18
N HIS A 106 7.42 6.79 -0.23
CA HIS A 106 8.81 6.98 0.19
C HIS A 106 9.66 5.72 -0.08
N PHE A 107 9.37 5.09 -1.22
CA PHE A 107 9.63 3.66 -1.41
C PHE A 107 11.12 3.36 -1.44
N ASP A 108 11.83 3.97 -2.37
CA ASP A 108 13.27 3.81 -2.53
C ASP A 108 14.04 4.46 -1.37
N MET A 109 13.67 5.69 -1.02
CA MET A 109 14.29 6.45 0.07
C MET A 109 14.33 5.69 1.41
N ARG A 110 13.36 4.80 1.65
CA ARG A 110 13.24 4.03 2.90
C ARG A 110 13.45 2.53 2.72
N GLY A 111 13.89 2.08 1.54
CA GLY A 111 14.18 0.68 1.25
C GLY A 111 13.00 -0.25 1.51
N ARG A 112 11.81 0.09 0.98
CA ARG A 112 10.54 -0.53 1.39
C ARG A 112 10.14 -1.79 0.63
N LEU A 113 10.93 -2.21 -0.36
CA LEU A 113 10.63 -3.39 -1.17
C LEU A 113 10.42 -4.65 -0.31
N GLY A 114 11.29 -4.92 0.65
CA GLY A 114 11.20 -6.15 1.45
C GLY A 114 9.89 -6.25 2.24
N ARG A 115 9.47 -5.18 2.93
CA ARG A 115 8.22 -5.19 3.68
C ARG A 115 6.99 -5.34 2.77
N LEU A 116 7.06 -4.76 1.56
CA LEU A 116 5.96 -4.82 0.61
C LEU A 116 5.78 -6.24 0.06
N LEU A 117 6.87 -6.95 -0.26
CA LEU A 117 6.83 -8.35 -0.69
C LEU A 117 6.25 -9.28 0.38
N VAL A 118 6.66 -9.11 1.64
CA VAL A 118 6.09 -9.89 2.76
C VAL A 118 4.58 -9.61 2.89
N ALA A 119 4.17 -8.35 2.80
CA ALA A 119 2.76 -7.97 2.86
C ALA A 119 1.94 -8.52 1.69
N MET A 120 2.49 -8.54 0.46
CA MET A 120 1.83 -9.15 -0.70
C MET A 120 1.52 -10.62 -0.46
N ARG A 121 2.49 -11.40 0.01
CA ARG A 121 2.27 -12.80 0.38
C ARG A 121 1.17 -12.94 1.44
N ASP A 122 1.29 -12.19 2.53
CA ASP A 122 0.42 -12.36 3.71
C ASP A 122 -1.01 -11.88 3.48
N THR A 123 -1.21 -10.99 2.52
CA THR A 123 -2.53 -10.47 2.14
C THR A 123 -3.11 -11.12 0.88
N GLY A 124 -2.30 -11.89 0.16
CA GLY A 124 -2.70 -12.48 -1.14
C GLY A 124 -2.84 -11.44 -2.26
N GLN A 125 -2.30 -10.23 -2.07
CA GLN A 125 -2.31 -9.21 -3.12
C GLN A 125 -1.25 -9.54 -4.16
N THR A 126 -1.65 -9.65 -5.42
CA THR A 126 -0.75 -9.98 -6.54
C THR A 126 -0.07 -8.75 -7.14
N HIS A 127 -0.57 -7.55 -6.86
CA HIS A 127 0.04 -6.30 -7.31
C HIS A 127 0.34 -5.39 -6.13
N ALA A 128 1.41 -4.62 -6.27
CA ALA A 128 1.74 -3.55 -5.35
C ALA A 128 2.42 -2.39 -6.08
N ILE A 129 2.29 -1.20 -5.53
CA ILE A 129 2.78 0.06 -6.09
C ILE A 129 3.69 0.72 -5.07
N GLY A 130 4.96 0.90 -5.44
CA GLY A 130 5.93 1.69 -4.69
C GLY A 130 6.08 3.07 -5.31
N LEU A 131 5.78 4.12 -4.55
CA LEU A 131 5.85 5.50 -5.02
C LEU A 131 7.07 6.21 -4.43
N ASP A 132 7.93 6.73 -5.31
CA ASP A 132 9.08 7.53 -4.91
C ASP A 132 8.72 8.99 -4.65
N GLU A 133 9.67 9.71 -4.04
CA GLU A 133 9.55 11.15 -3.79
C GLU A 133 9.37 11.94 -5.09
N GLY A 134 8.52 12.94 -5.07
CA GLY A 134 8.29 13.82 -6.23
C GLY A 134 7.63 13.15 -7.43
N THR A 135 7.04 11.97 -7.23
CA THR A 135 6.41 11.17 -8.28
C THR A 135 5.01 10.71 -7.86
N ALA A 136 4.14 10.56 -8.82
CA ALA A 136 2.78 10.08 -8.65
C ALA A 136 2.41 9.09 -9.75
N ILE A 137 1.40 8.27 -9.49
CA ILE A 137 0.70 7.51 -10.52
C ILE A 137 -0.75 7.99 -10.63
N GLN A 138 -1.15 8.44 -11.80
CA GLN A 138 -2.54 8.76 -12.10
C GLN A 138 -3.23 7.53 -12.65
N VAL A 139 -4.20 7.00 -11.92
CA VAL A 139 -4.96 5.81 -12.32
C VAL A 139 -6.30 6.20 -12.89
N THR A 140 -6.58 5.74 -14.10
CA THR A 140 -7.86 5.92 -14.80
C THR A 140 -8.32 4.55 -15.31
N GLY A 141 -9.41 4.04 -14.73
CA GLY A 141 -9.80 2.66 -14.95
C GLY A 141 -8.70 1.69 -14.49
N ASP A 142 -8.22 0.87 -15.41
CA ASP A 142 -7.17 -0.12 -15.13
C ASP A 142 -5.77 0.34 -15.56
N THR A 143 -5.62 1.59 -16.01
CA THR A 143 -4.33 2.12 -16.49
C THR A 143 -3.79 3.17 -15.55
N GLY A 144 -2.54 2.97 -15.11
CA GLY A 144 -1.76 3.94 -14.36
C GLY A 144 -0.79 4.67 -15.29
N THR A 145 -0.71 5.99 -15.21
CA THR A 145 0.28 6.83 -15.90
C THR A 145 1.19 7.50 -14.88
N VAL A 146 2.49 7.41 -15.07
CA VAL A 146 3.48 8.01 -14.16
C VAL A 146 3.65 9.49 -14.45
N VAL A 147 3.66 10.31 -13.40
CA VAL A 147 3.89 11.77 -13.45
C VAL A 147 4.89 12.15 -12.36
N GLY A 148 5.97 12.82 -12.73
CA GLY A 148 6.94 13.34 -11.76
C GLY A 148 8.39 13.13 -12.17
N VAL A 149 9.32 13.31 -11.24
CA VAL A 149 10.75 13.40 -11.52
C VAL A 149 11.54 12.12 -11.21
N ASN A 150 10.97 11.22 -10.43
CA ASN A 150 11.55 9.91 -10.12
C ASN A 150 10.66 8.81 -10.70
N GLY A 151 10.53 7.67 -10.05
CA GLY A 151 9.83 6.53 -10.59
C GLY A 151 8.73 5.96 -9.72
N VAL A 152 8.01 5.05 -10.32
CA VAL A 152 7.02 4.19 -9.70
C VAL A 152 7.44 2.75 -9.91
N TYR A 153 7.51 1.99 -8.82
CA TYR A 153 7.67 0.55 -8.86
C TYR A 153 6.30 -0.11 -8.98
N ILE A 154 6.10 -0.89 -10.02
CA ILE A 154 4.96 -1.81 -10.12
C ILE A 154 5.50 -3.21 -9.87
N ILE A 155 4.96 -3.87 -8.85
CA ILE A 155 5.38 -5.21 -8.44
C ILE A 155 4.24 -6.16 -8.74
N ASP A 156 4.52 -7.18 -9.56
CA ASP A 156 3.59 -8.26 -9.88
C ASP A 156 4.15 -9.58 -9.33
N SER A 157 3.42 -10.18 -8.41
CA SER A 157 3.73 -11.46 -7.79
C SER A 157 2.79 -12.59 -8.22
N SER A 158 2.06 -12.42 -9.31
CA SER A 158 1.09 -13.43 -9.77
C SER A 158 1.74 -14.77 -10.17
N GLU A 159 3.00 -14.74 -10.58
CA GLU A 159 3.81 -15.93 -10.90
C GLU A 159 4.83 -16.26 -9.79
N ALA A 160 4.77 -15.53 -8.68
CA ALA A 160 5.75 -15.68 -7.62
C ALA A 160 5.51 -16.92 -6.76
N HIS A 161 6.60 -17.47 -6.26
CA HIS A 161 6.60 -18.57 -5.31
C HIS A 161 7.17 -18.05 -3.99
N PHE A 162 6.33 -18.02 -2.97
CA PHE A 162 6.70 -17.59 -1.63
C PHE A 162 6.89 -18.82 -0.72
N ASN A 163 7.84 -18.73 0.20
CA ASN A 163 7.90 -19.70 1.29
C ASN A 163 6.76 -19.46 2.30
N GLU A 164 6.56 -20.42 3.20
CA GLU A 164 5.52 -20.34 4.22
C GLU A 164 5.76 -19.17 5.19
N LYS A 165 4.67 -18.54 5.59
CA LYS A 165 4.67 -17.48 6.60
C LYS A 165 5.25 -17.98 7.92
N GLY A 166 6.21 -17.23 8.47
CA GLY A 166 6.86 -17.58 9.74
C GLY A 166 7.88 -18.72 9.64
N ALA A 167 8.28 -19.14 8.43
CA ALA A 167 9.35 -20.12 8.26
C ALA A 167 10.65 -19.63 8.92
N SER A 168 11.36 -20.52 9.58
CA SER A 168 12.60 -20.21 10.32
C SER A 168 13.77 -19.82 9.41
N SER A 169 13.67 -20.09 8.10
CA SER A 169 14.64 -19.65 7.08
C SER A 169 14.61 -18.16 6.78
N GLY A 170 13.63 -17.44 7.35
CA GLY A 170 13.34 -16.08 6.93
C GLY A 170 12.42 -16.03 5.69
N PHE A 171 12.29 -14.85 5.08
CA PHE A 171 11.44 -14.66 3.90
C PHE A 171 12.21 -15.08 2.63
N GLU A 172 11.55 -15.88 1.81
CA GLU A 172 12.04 -16.30 0.50
C GLU A 172 10.96 -16.08 -0.55
N VAL A 173 11.35 -15.58 -1.72
CA VAL A 173 10.45 -15.40 -2.88
C VAL A 173 11.22 -15.57 -4.18
N GLU A 174 10.59 -16.18 -5.16
CA GLU A 174 11.08 -16.35 -6.52
C GLU A 174 10.05 -15.84 -7.55
N ASN A 175 10.50 -15.48 -8.74
CA ASN A 175 9.67 -15.09 -9.90
C ASN A 175 8.75 -13.88 -9.64
N VAL A 176 9.22 -12.90 -8.90
CA VAL A 176 8.54 -11.58 -8.80
C VAL A 176 8.96 -10.72 -9.98
N THR A 177 7.98 -10.17 -10.71
CA THR A 177 8.24 -9.17 -11.74
C THR A 177 8.20 -7.78 -11.12
N VAL A 178 9.21 -6.97 -11.40
CA VAL A 178 9.31 -5.58 -10.95
C VAL A 178 9.54 -4.68 -12.16
N HIS A 179 8.62 -3.75 -12.38
CA HIS A 179 8.78 -2.67 -13.34
C HIS A 179 9.14 -1.39 -12.61
N TYR A 180 10.10 -0.64 -13.11
CA TYR A 180 10.40 0.72 -12.69
C TYR A 180 10.02 1.66 -13.83
N LEU A 181 8.99 2.45 -13.61
CA LEU A 181 8.38 3.32 -14.61
C LEU A 181 8.66 4.77 -14.27
N THR A 182 8.84 5.60 -15.28
CA THR A 182 9.17 7.02 -15.17
C THR A 182 8.13 7.90 -15.86
N GLU A 183 8.32 9.20 -15.83
CA GLU A 183 7.42 10.21 -16.41
C GLU A 183 6.90 9.81 -17.79
N GLY A 184 5.59 9.73 -17.92
CA GLY A 184 4.87 9.40 -19.16
C GLY A 184 4.64 7.91 -19.41
N ASP A 185 5.37 7.03 -18.72
CA ASP A 185 5.15 5.58 -18.84
C ASP A 185 3.77 5.21 -18.31
N GLN A 186 3.18 4.18 -18.91
CA GLN A 186 1.88 3.65 -18.53
C GLN A 186 1.99 2.17 -18.16
N TYR A 187 1.10 1.73 -17.29
CA TYR A 187 0.95 0.31 -16.95
C TYR A 187 -0.53 -0.05 -16.86
N ASN A 188 -0.93 -1.10 -17.54
CA ASN A 188 -2.26 -1.65 -17.42
C ASN A 188 -2.27 -2.80 -16.41
N PHE A 189 -2.99 -2.64 -15.30
CA PHE A 189 -3.02 -3.62 -14.19
C PHE A 189 -3.73 -4.94 -14.53
N ILE A 190 -4.50 -4.99 -15.64
CA ILE A 190 -5.19 -6.21 -16.07
C ILE A 190 -4.37 -6.95 -17.12
N THR A 191 -3.91 -6.24 -18.18
CA THR A 191 -3.13 -6.87 -19.26
C THR A 191 -1.65 -7.01 -18.90
N LYS A 192 -1.18 -6.28 -17.87
CA LYS A 192 0.22 -6.23 -17.41
C LYS A 192 1.20 -5.67 -18.43
N GLU A 193 0.70 -4.88 -19.36
CA GLU A 193 1.48 -4.24 -20.40
C GLU A 193 1.93 -2.83 -19.97
N ILE A 194 3.12 -2.44 -20.44
CA ILE A 194 3.73 -1.13 -20.32
C ILE A 194 3.50 -0.33 -21.58
#